data_113e23b17e984e15e1fb823dd2406125
#
_entry.id   113e23b17e984e15e1fb823dd2406125
#
_cell.length_a   1.000
_cell.length_b   1.000
_cell.length_c   1.000
_cell.angle_alpha   90.00
_cell.angle_beta   90.00
_cell.angle_gamma   90.00
#
_symmetry.space_group_name_H-M   'P 1'
#
loop_
_entity.id
_entity.type
_entity.pdbx_description
1 polymer ?
#
loop_
_entity_poly.entity_id
_entity_poly.type
_entity_poly.pdbx_seq_one_letter_code
_entity_poly.pdbx_strand_id
1 'polypeptide(L)'
;MSATSTVTTPSFAQALAESGLRSTPQREVIYSILLSERNHPTADEVFARVKTELPSISLATVYNCLETLVQCKLVKAVNFERESTRYCPNLQPHAHFHDDQSGATHDISLPQEVLSQIKSILPPGYDAASVEITFRGKSPCANPADQRN
;
A
#
# COMPACT_ATOMS: atom_id res chain seq x y z
N MET A 1 10.51 -4.25 -32.06
CA MET A 1 9.26 -4.51 -31.35
C MET A 1 9.60 -4.91 -29.92
N SER A 2 9.41 -3.98 -29.03
CA SER A 2 9.55 -4.26 -27.61
C SER A 2 8.37 -5.14 -27.18
N ALA A 3 8.66 -6.37 -26.84
CA ALA A 3 7.72 -7.17 -26.09
C ALA A 3 7.56 -6.48 -24.73
N THR A 4 6.54 -5.67 -24.60
CA THR A 4 6.05 -5.27 -23.30
C THR A 4 5.58 -6.55 -22.62
N SER A 5 6.41 -7.08 -21.74
CA SER A 5 5.95 -8.02 -20.76
C SER A 5 4.93 -7.26 -19.91
N THR A 6 3.69 -7.29 -20.34
CA THR A 6 2.58 -6.96 -19.48
C THR A 6 2.62 -8.02 -18.38
N VAL A 7 3.29 -7.68 -17.30
CA VAL A 7 3.02 -8.35 -16.03
C VAL A 7 1.56 -8.06 -15.79
N THR A 8 0.73 -8.99 -16.18
CA THR A 8 -0.71 -8.88 -15.95
C THR A 8 -0.90 -8.96 -14.44
N THR A 9 -1.03 -7.80 -13.82
CA THR A 9 -1.48 -7.74 -12.43
C THR A 9 -2.79 -8.51 -12.38
N PRO A 10 -2.92 -9.55 -11.54
CA PRO A 10 -4.18 -10.26 -11.47
C PRO A 10 -5.31 -9.27 -11.20
N SER A 11 -6.44 -9.44 -11.88
CA SER A 11 -7.59 -8.60 -11.63
C SER A 11 -7.99 -8.73 -10.16
N PHE A 12 -8.64 -7.71 -9.63
CA PHE A 12 -9.14 -7.72 -8.25
C PHE A 12 -9.96 -8.99 -7.95
N ALA A 13 -10.86 -9.37 -8.86
CA ALA A 13 -11.68 -10.57 -8.70
C ALA A 13 -10.83 -11.86 -8.69
N GLN A 14 -9.80 -11.94 -9.51
CA GLN A 14 -8.91 -13.10 -9.54
C GLN A 14 -8.10 -13.25 -8.25
N ALA A 15 -7.56 -12.15 -7.74
CA ALA A 15 -6.79 -12.17 -6.50
C ALA A 15 -7.65 -12.60 -5.30
N LEU A 16 -8.90 -12.16 -5.26
CA LEU A 16 -9.85 -12.60 -4.23
C LEU A 16 -10.20 -14.09 -4.40
N ALA A 17 -10.44 -14.52 -5.63
CA ALA A 17 -10.80 -15.92 -5.92
C ALA A 17 -9.67 -16.88 -5.54
N GLU A 18 -8.41 -16.52 -5.76
CA GLU A 18 -7.26 -17.33 -5.34
C GLU A 18 -7.20 -17.51 -3.82
N SER A 19 -7.75 -16.60 -3.07
CA SER A 19 -7.89 -16.70 -1.61
C SER A 19 -9.22 -17.31 -1.16
N GLY A 20 -10.03 -17.82 -2.10
CA GLY A 20 -11.35 -18.39 -1.80
C GLY A 20 -12.42 -17.36 -1.48
N LEU A 21 -12.23 -16.12 -1.88
CA LEU A 21 -13.13 -15.01 -1.55
C LEU A 21 -13.83 -14.47 -2.79
N ARG A 22 -14.96 -13.80 -2.57
CA ARG A 22 -15.73 -13.15 -3.61
C ARG A 22 -15.52 -11.65 -3.61
N SER A 23 -15.60 -11.07 -4.80
CA SER A 23 -15.74 -9.62 -4.91
C SER A 23 -17.09 -9.19 -4.33
N THR A 24 -17.07 -8.11 -3.55
CA THR A 24 -18.28 -7.47 -3.03
C THR A 24 -18.22 -5.99 -3.35
N PRO A 25 -19.37 -5.30 -3.46
CA PRO A 25 -19.37 -3.85 -3.72
C PRO A 25 -18.54 -3.07 -2.69
N GLN A 26 -18.57 -3.46 -1.43
CA GLN A 26 -17.81 -2.82 -0.38
C GLN A 26 -16.30 -2.96 -0.59
N ARG A 27 -15.83 -4.17 -0.92
CA ARG A 27 -14.42 -4.41 -1.21
C ARG A 27 -13.94 -3.67 -2.45
N GLU A 28 -14.77 -3.64 -3.49
CA GLU A 28 -14.44 -2.92 -4.73
C GLU A 28 -14.30 -1.42 -4.50
N VAL A 29 -15.23 -0.82 -3.77
CA VAL A 29 -15.20 0.62 -3.48
C VAL A 29 -13.97 0.96 -2.64
N ILE A 30 -13.68 0.20 -1.60
CA ILE A 30 -12.52 0.44 -0.73
C ILE A 30 -11.22 0.32 -1.54
N TYR A 31 -11.09 -0.71 -2.35
CA TYR A 31 -9.91 -0.90 -3.19
C TYR A 31 -9.74 0.23 -4.20
N SER A 32 -10.84 0.67 -4.82
CA SER A 32 -10.83 1.80 -5.76
C SER A 32 -10.35 3.09 -5.10
N ILE A 33 -10.76 3.35 -3.88
CA ILE A 33 -10.32 4.52 -3.10
C ILE A 33 -8.82 4.45 -2.85
N LEU A 34 -8.30 3.29 -2.47
CA LEU A 34 -6.86 3.12 -2.25
C LEU A 34 -6.05 3.34 -3.52
N LEU A 35 -6.57 2.89 -4.67
CA LEU A 35 -5.89 3.07 -5.96
C LEU A 35 -5.92 4.52 -6.44
N SER A 36 -7.03 5.23 -6.21
CA SER A 36 -7.20 6.60 -6.69
C SER A 36 -6.46 7.62 -5.84
N GLU A 37 -6.29 7.34 -4.56
CA GLU A 37 -5.65 8.25 -3.61
C GLU A 37 -4.45 7.57 -2.95
N ARG A 38 -3.28 7.80 -3.53
CA ARG A 38 -2.04 7.15 -3.09
C ARG A 38 -1.35 7.90 -1.95
N ASN A 39 -2.10 8.26 -0.94
CA ASN A 39 -1.59 9.02 0.21
C ASN A 39 -1.47 8.18 1.49
N HIS A 40 -1.43 6.87 1.37
CA HIS A 40 -1.27 5.94 2.48
C HIS A 40 -2.31 6.18 3.59
N PRO A 41 -3.62 6.03 3.29
CA PRO A 41 -4.65 6.33 4.27
C PRO A 41 -4.68 5.32 5.40
N THR A 42 -5.09 5.78 6.57
CA THR A 42 -5.48 4.93 7.69
C THR A 42 -6.87 4.37 7.46
N ALA A 43 -7.27 3.36 8.26
CA ALA A 43 -8.63 2.82 8.17
C ALA A 43 -9.70 3.87 8.44
N ASP A 44 -9.47 4.78 9.37
CA ASP A 44 -10.40 5.87 9.67
C ASP A 44 -10.54 6.83 8.49
N GLU A 45 -9.45 7.15 7.82
CA GLU A 45 -9.46 8.00 6.63
C GLU A 45 -10.21 7.31 5.47
N VAL A 46 -9.97 6.02 5.27
CA VAL A 46 -10.71 5.22 4.27
C VAL A 46 -12.20 5.20 4.60
N PHE A 47 -12.56 4.99 5.86
CA PHE A 47 -13.95 5.00 6.31
C PHE A 47 -14.63 6.33 6.00
N ALA A 48 -13.99 7.45 6.28
CA ALA A 48 -14.55 8.77 6.00
C ALA A 48 -14.87 8.96 4.51
N ARG A 49 -14.04 8.43 3.62
CA ARG A 49 -14.24 8.52 2.17
C ARG A 49 -15.30 7.54 1.67
N VAL A 50 -15.25 6.30 2.11
CA VAL A 50 -16.20 5.24 1.71
C VAL A 50 -17.62 5.62 2.11
N LYS A 51 -17.78 6.29 3.23
CA LYS A 51 -19.09 6.69 3.76
C LYS A 51 -19.88 7.59 2.81
N THR A 52 -19.21 8.32 1.92
CA THR A 52 -19.87 9.13 0.91
C THR A 52 -20.54 8.30 -0.17
N GLU A 53 -20.00 7.13 -0.49
CA GLU A 53 -20.54 6.21 -1.50
C GLU A 53 -21.42 5.13 -0.87
N LEU A 54 -21.08 4.67 0.31
CA LEU A 54 -21.79 3.61 1.04
C LEU A 54 -22.16 4.12 2.45
N PRO A 55 -23.22 4.93 2.58
CA PRO A 55 -23.55 5.59 3.86
C PRO A 55 -23.82 4.64 5.02
N SER A 56 -24.20 3.39 4.74
CA SER A 56 -24.52 2.40 5.78
C SER A 56 -23.33 1.55 6.19
N ILE A 57 -22.15 1.76 5.60
CA ILE A 57 -20.98 0.96 5.95
C ILE A 57 -20.51 1.25 7.38
N SER A 58 -20.08 0.23 8.10
CA SER A 58 -19.51 0.39 9.43
C SER A 58 -17.98 0.44 9.38
N LEU A 59 -17.37 1.06 10.40
CA LEU A 59 -15.92 1.07 10.54
C LEU A 59 -15.35 -0.35 10.64
N ALA A 60 -16.04 -1.24 11.35
CA ALA A 60 -15.64 -2.66 11.45
C ALA A 60 -15.59 -3.33 10.08
N THR A 61 -16.54 -3.04 9.20
CA THR A 61 -16.55 -3.57 7.83
C THR A 61 -15.35 -3.05 7.04
N VAL A 62 -14.99 -1.77 7.20
CA VAL A 62 -13.81 -1.21 6.55
C VAL A 62 -12.54 -1.92 7.01
N TYR A 63 -12.35 -2.13 8.31
CA TYR A 63 -11.21 -2.87 8.83
C TYR A 63 -11.15 -4.29 8.26
N ASN A 64 -12.27 -4.99 8.23
CA ASN A 64 -12.33 -6.35 7.69
C ASN A 64 -11.99 -6.40 6.20
N CYS A 65 -12.46 -5.42 5.42
CA CYS A 65 -12.14 -5.32 4.01
C CYS A 65 -10.65 -5.03 3.79
N LEU A 66 -10.08 -4.11 4.54
CA LEU A 66 -8.65 -3.78 4.43
C LEU A 66 -7.79 -4.99 4.80
N GLU A 67 -8.13 -5.68 5.87
CA GLU A 67 -7.41 -6.89 6.27
C GLU A 67 -7.50 -7.97 5.18
N THR A 68 -8.66 -8.15 4.57
CA THR A 68 -8.86 -9.07 3.45
C THR A 68 -7.95 -8.71 2.27
N LEU A 69 -7.88 -7.43 1.92
CA LEU A 69 -7.02 -6.96 0.83
C LEU A 69 -5.54 -7.19 1.13
N VAL A 70 -5.13 -7.04 2.38
CA VAL A 70 -3.76 -7.34 2.81
C VAL A 70 -3.47 -8.84 2.70
N GLN A 71 -4.38 -9.68 3.15
CA GLN A 71 -4.25 -11.13 3.06
C GLN A 71 -4.19 -11.62 1.62
N CYS A 72 -4.93 -10.98 0.72
CA CYS A 72 -4.92 -11.27 -0.72
C CYS A 72 -3.71 -10.67 -1.45
N LYS A 73 -2.81 -10.00 -0.76
CA LYS A 73 -1.61 -9.36 -1.32
C LYS A 73 -1.91 -8.29 -2.36
N LEU A 74 -3.06 -7.64 -2.26
CA LEU A 74 -3.44 -6.50 -3.10
C LEU A 74 -3.01 -5.18 -2.50
N VAL A 75 -2.84 -5.13 -1.20
CA VAL A 75 -2.50 -3.94 -0.43
C VAL A 75 -1.49 -4.34 0.63
N LYS A 76 -0.58 -3.44 0.98
CA LYS A 76 0.35 -3.60 2.09
C LYS A 76 -0.09 -2.77 3.27
N ALA A 77 -0.04 -3.36 4.46
CA ALA A 77 -0.16 -2.63 5.71
C ALA A 77 1.21 -2.04 6.06
N VAL A 78 1.25 -0.75 6.32
CA VAL A 78 2.48 -0.02 6.67
C VAL A 78 2.33 0.48 8.10
N ASN A 79 3.22 0.03 8.96
CA ASN A 79 3.19 0.38 10.38
C ASN A 79 4.35 1.32 10.71
N PHE A 80 4.03 2.48 11.27
CA PHE A 80 5.00 3.40 11.83
C PHE A 80 4.86 3.40 13.35
N GLU A 81 5.96 3.55 14.02
CA GLU A 81 5.97 3.57 15.47
C GLU A 81 5.03 4.66 16.03
N ARG A 82 4.15 4.26 16.94
CA ARG A 82 3.17 5.15 17.62
C ARG A 82 2.14 5.80 16.70
N GLU A 83 1.93 5.23 15.52
CA GLU A 83 0.92 5.72 14.59
C GLU A 83 -0.04 4.61 14.19
N SER A 84 -1.21 5.00 13.69
CA SER A 84 -2.17 4.05 13.12
C SER A 84 -1.61 3.42 11.86
N THR A 85 -1.95 2.15 11.62
CA THR A 85 -1.59 1.44 10.42
C THR A 85 -2.09 2.18 9.18
N ARG A 86 -1.22 2.34 8.20
CA ARG A 86 -1.55 2.91 6.90
C ARG A 86 -1.57 1.81 5.84
N TYR A 87 -2.28 2.05 4.77
CA TYR A 87 -2.48 1.04 3.72
C TYR A 87 -1.98 1.57 2.39
N CYS A 88 -1.18 0.74 1.69
CA CYS A 88 -0.52 1.12 0.45
C CYS A 88 -0.82 0.10 -0.65
N PRO A 89 -1.43 0.50 -1.78
CA PRO A 89 -1.70 -0.40 -2.89
C PRO A 89 -0.49 -0.59 -3.82
N ASN A 90 0.63 0.07 -3.56
CA ASN A 90 1.81 -0.03 -4.40
C ASN A 90 2.54 -1.35 -4.13
N LEU A 91 2.46 -2.28 -5.06
CA LEU A 91 3.08 -3.59 -4.96
C LEU A 91 4.51 -3.65 -5.53
N GLN A 92 4.97 -2.57 -6.17
CA GLN A 92 6.35 -2.46 -6.64
C GLN A 92 7.30 -2.27 -5.47
N PRO A 93 8.55 -2.77 -5.56
CA PRO A 93 9.53 -2.53 -4.50
C PRO A 93 9.73 -1.03 -4.27
N HIS A 94 9.51 -0.59 -3.05
CA HIS A 94 9.67 0.81 -2.68
C HIS A 94 9.97 0.94 -1.20
N ALA A 95 10.58 2.06 -0.84
CA ALA A 95 10.72 2.49 0.54
C ALA A 95 9.68 3.56 0.84
N HIS A 96 9.53 3.90 2.10
CA HIS A 96 8.65 5.00 2.53
C HIS A 96 9.50 6.09 3.17
N PHE A 97 9.11 7.32 2.93
CA PHE A 97 9.65 8.48 3.64
C PHE A 97 8.53 9.08 4.49
N HIS A 98 8.73 9.09 5.79
CA HIS A 98 7.80 9.71 6.73
C HIS A 98 8.28 11.10 7.08
N ASP A 99 7.48 12.11 6.71
CA ASP A 99 7.77 13.50 7.02
C ASP A 99 7.27 13.80 8.44
N ASP A 100 8.20 14.10 9.34
CA ASP A 100 7.90 14.37 10.74
C ASP A 100 7.13 15.68 10.95
N GLN A 101 7.20 16.61 10.01
CA GLN A 101 6.52 17.89 10.13
C GLN A 101 5.07 17.83 9.69
N SER A 102 4.82 17.23 8.52
CA SER A 102 3.48 17.16 7.94
C SER A 102 2.73 15.88 8.29
N GLY A 103 3.44 14.84 8.73
CA GLY A 103 2.88 13.51 8.91
C GLY A 103 2.62 12.78 7.59
N ALA A 104 2.99 13.37 6.46
CA ALA A 104 2.81 12.76 5.15
C ALA A 104 3.79 11.60 4.93
N THR A 105 3.36 10.60 4.17
CA THR A 105 4.19 9.46 3.78
C THR A 105 4.33 9.46 2.26
N HIS A 106 5.58 9.41 1.81
CA HIS A 106 5.92 9.40 0.38
C HIS A 106 6.52 8.06 -0.01
N ASP A 107 6.18 7.59 -1.20
CA ASP A 107 6.83 6.42 -1.79
C ASP A 107 8.17 6.83 -2.39
N ILE A 108 9.20 6.09 -2.04
CA ILE A 108 10.53 6.25 -2.61
C ILE A 108 10.81 5.02 -3.46
N SER A 109 11.07 5.20 -4.74
CA SER A 109 11.41 4.09 -5.62
C SER A 109 12.64 3.34 -5.13
N LEU A 110 12.53 2.03 -5.09
CA LEU A 110 13.63 1.16 -4.69
C LEU A 110 14.05 0.34 -5.91
N PRO A 111 15.16 0.71 -6.59
CA PRO A 111 15.63 -0.05 -7.73
C PRO A 111 15.96 -1.49 -7.33
N GLN A 112 15.71 -2.41 -8.25
CA GLN A 112 15.95 -3.84 -8.00
C GLN A 112 17.40 -4.12 -7.61
N GLU A 113 18.34 -3.40 -8.20
CA GLU A 113 19.77 -3.51 -7.88
C GLU A 113 20.07 -3.15 -6.43
N VAL A 114 19.45 -2.07 -5.95
CA VAL A 114 19.63 -1.63 -4.55
C VAL A 114 19.02 -2.65 -3.62
N LEU A 115 17.82 -3.15 -3.93
CA LEU A 115 17.17 -4.18 -3.12
C LEU A 115 18.03 -5.45 -3.04
N SER A 116 18.61 -5.87 -4.17
CA SER A 116 19.51 -7.01 -4.21
C SER A 116 20.75 -6.81 -3.35
N GLN A 117 21.33 -5.62 -3.37
CA GLN A 117 22.48 -5.26 -2.52
C GLN A 117 22.11 -5.30 -1.03
N ILE A 118 20.94 -4.80 -0.67
CA ILE A 118 20.46 -4.84 0.71
C ILE A 118 20.29 -6.30 1.17
N LYS A 119 19.69 -7.14 0.35
CA LYS A 119 19.53 -8.56 0.67
C LYS A 119 20.87 -9.30 0.78
N SER A 120 21.87 -8.86 0.04
CA SER A 120 23.20 -9.51 0.04
C SER A 120 23.96 -9.34 1.34
N ILE A 121 23.58 -8.40 2.21
CA ILE A 121 24.20 -8.24 3.53
C ILE A 121 23.82 -9.34 4.51
N LEU A 122 22.80 -10.13 4.19
CA LEU A 122 22.40 -11.24 5.04
C LEU A 122 23.46 -12.36 5.02
N PRO A 123 23.72 -12.97 6.18
CA PRO A 123 24.64 -14.11 6.25
C PRO A 123 24.14 -15.30 5.42
N PRO A 124 25.03 -16.23 5.05
CA PRO A 124 24.62 -17.44 4.33
C PRO A 124 23.53 -18.23 5.05
N GLY A 125 22.52 -18.68 4.31
CA GLY A 125 21.40 -19.44 4.86
C GLY A 125 20.21 -18.59 5.33
N TYR A 126 20.35 -17.26 5.33
CA TYR A 126 19.24 -16.37 5.62
C TYR A 126 18.48 -16.03 4.34
N ASP A 127 17.17 -16.12 4.40
CA ASP A 127 16.28 -15.78 3.30
C ASP A 127 15.21 -14.80 3.79
N ALA A 128 15.19 -13.60 3.22
CA ALA A 128 14.24 -12.58 3.60
C ALA A 128 12.97 -12.70 2.76
N ALA A 129 11.85 -12.95 3.41
CA ALA A 129 10.55 -12.96 2.73
C ALA A 129 10.12 -11.55 2.32
N SER A 130 10.53 -10.53 3.07
CA SER A 130 10.24 -9.13 2.77
C SER A 130 11.33 -8.22 3.28
N VAL A 131 11.42 -7.03 2.69
CA VAL A 131 12.29 -5.95 3.14
C VAL A 131 11.44 -4.71 3.25
N GLU A 132 11.46 -4.08 4.42
CA GLU A 132 10.77 -2.81 4.66
C GLU A 132 11.78 -1.76 5.04
N ILE A 133 11.73 -0.61 4.36
CA ILE A 133 12.66 0.51 4.59
C ILE A 133 11.81 1.76 4.82
N THR A 134 12.04 2.42 5.93
CA THR A 134 11.39 3.68 6.25
C THR A 134 12.43 4.73 6.57
N PHE A 135 12.38 5.83 5.85
CA PHE A 135 13.15 7.02 6.17
C PHE A 135 12.27 7.98 6.97
N ARG A 136 12.82 8.58 7.99
CA ARG A 136 12.14 9.59 8.80
C ARG A 136 12.94 10.88 8.77
N GLY A 137 12.25 11.98 8.65
CA GLY A 137 12.90 13.29 8.63
C GLY A 137 12.02 14.35 8.01
N LYS A 138 12.65 15.26 7.31
CA LYS A 138 11.96 16.37 6.65
C LYS A 138 12.06 16.23 5.15
N SER A 139 10.93 16.35 4.46
CA SER A 139 10.92 16.40 3.01
C SER A 139 10.97 17.86 2.54
N PRO A 140 11.54 18.13 1.34
CA PRO A 140 11.57 19.47 0.80
C PRO A 140 10.23 19.94 0.27
N CYS A 141 9.25 19.01 0.14
CA CYS A 141 7.96 19.29 -0.48
C CYS A 141 7.05 20.04 0.48
N ALA A 142 6.96 21.35 0.33
CA ALA A 142 5.97 22.16 1.00
C ALA A 142 4.63 22.19 0.24
N ASN A 143 4.56 21.64 -1.00
CA ASN A 143 3.40 21.74 -1.86
C ASN A 143 2.83 20.36 -2.21
N PRO A 144 1.54 20.10 -1.94
CA PRO A 144 0.92 18.82 -2.27
C PRO A 144 1.01 18.43 -3.75
N ALA A 145 1.20 19.39 -4.65
CA ALA A 145 1.35 19.11 -6.08
C ALA A 145 2.68 18.41 -6.42
N ASP A 146 3.70 18.53 -5.58
CA ASP A 146 4.99 17.88 -5.79
C ASP A 146 5.04 16.43 -5.31
N GLN A 147 3.96 15.97 -4.70
CA GLN A 147 3.85 14.60 -4.17
C GLN A 147 3.40 13.60 -5.24
N ARG A 148 3.29 14.02 -6.48
CA ARG A 148 2.82 13.18 -7.59
C ARG A 148 3.99 12.59 -8.36
N ASN A 149 4.72 11.75 -7.78
CA ASN A 149 5.67 10.92 -8.54
C ASN A 149 5.41 9.45 -8.22
#